data_86e381fd5e291a66d8de01a9cd04b77c
#
_entry.id   86e381fd5e291a66d8de01a9cd04b77c
#
_cell.length_a   1.000
_cell.length_b   1.000
_cell.length_c   1.000
_cell.angle_alpha   90.00
_cell.angle_beta   90.00
_cell.angle_gamma   90.00
#
_symmetry.space_group_name_H-M   'P 1'
#
loop_
_entity.id
_entity.type
_entity.pdbx_description
1 polymer ?
#
loop_
_entity_poly.entity_id
_entity_poly.type
_entity_poly.pdbx_seq_one_letter_code
_entity_poly.pdbx_strand_id
1 'polypeptide(L)'
;MGYGRDIVPWADAKMTEIACHGKGAYFHYRKSMTVIDIGAQDSKVLHLDAAGKRNSFKMNRKCAAGTGAFLEEIAHRLALDISELNALAESSTEDVSLGSFCTVFAATEVLEKIRAGADVADIVRGAFNSVVKRIVEMDRVDGLLVTTGGVVAHNPFLAKLLGQSFGIEARIAPDAQYTGAFGAALFAAERNHKTDS
;
A
#
# COMPACT_ATOMS: atom_id res chain seq x y z
N MET A 1 -6.42 -7.60 -15.01
CA MET A 1 -6.70 -6.42 -14.18
C MET A 1 -5.56 -5.40 -14.29
N GLY A 2 -5.63 -4.24 -13.62
CA GLY A 2 -4.60 -3.20 -13.69
C GLY A 2 -4.76 -2.25 -14.87
N TYR A 3 -3.78 -1.35 -15.05
CA TYR A 3 -3.81 -0.32 -16.10
C TYR A 3 -3.82 -0.92 -17.51
N GLY A 4 -3.10 -2.03 -17.71
CA GLY A 4 -3.01 -2.70 -19.00
C GLY A 4 -4.19 -3.58 -19.39
N ARG A 5 -5.24 -3.69 -18.58
CA ARG A 5 -6.37 -4.62 -18.80
C ARG A 5 -7.08 -4.44 -20.14
N ASP A 6 -7.05 -3.23 -20.69
CA ASP A 6 -7.78 -2.90 -21.92
C ASP A 6 -6.97 -3.20 -23.20
N ILE A 7 -5.67 -3.44 -23.08
CA ILE A 7 -4.77 -3.76 -24.19
C ILE A 7 -4.45 -5.25 -24.32
N VAL A 8 -5.12 -6.11 -23.54
CA VAL A 8 -4.97 -7.58 -23.63
C VAL A 8 -6.10 -8.13 -24.50
N PRO A 9 -5.85 -8.43 -25.80
CA PRO A 9 -6.90 -8.77 -26.75
C PRO A 9 -7.51 -10.16 -26.54
N TRP A 10 -6.78 -11.06 -25.88
CA TRP A 10 -7.21 -12.45 -25.60
C TRP A 10 -7.84 -12.63 -24.20
N ALA A 11 -8.16 -11.55 -23.51
CA ALA A 11 -8.79 -11.63 -22.18
C ALA A 11 -10.29 -11.87 -22.31
N ASP A 12 -10.81 -12.98 -21.76
CA ASP A 12 -12.23 -13.29 -21.72
C ASP A 12 -13.04 -12.34 -20.84
N ALA A 13 -12.39 -11.74 -19.84
CA ALA A 13 -13.02 -10.77 -18.96
C ALA A 13 -12.04 -9.74 -18.41
N LYS A 14 -12.56 -8.57 -18.05
CA LYS A 14 -11.80 -7.48 -17.48
C LYS A 14 -12.39 -7.11 -16.12
N MET A 15 -11.52 -7.06 -15.10
CA MET A 15 -11.90 -6.66 -13.73
C MET A 15 -11.09 -5.45 -13.29
N THR A 16 -11.67 -4.63 -12.42
CA THR A 16 -10.93 -3.52 -11.81
C THR A 16 -9.98 -4.06 -10.75
N GLU A 17 -8.82 -3.44 -10.63
CA GLU A 17 -7.82 -3.79 -9.62
C GLU A 17 -8.41 -3.71 -8.20
N ILE A 18 -9.20 -2.67 -7.93
CA ILE A 18 -9.91 -2.47 -6.67
C ILE A 18 -10.79 -3.67 -6.31
N ALA A 19 -11.57 -4.19 -7.29
CA ALA A 19 -12.41 -5.36 -7.06
C ALA A 19 -11.57 -6.61 -6.76
N CYS A 20 -10.46 -6.78 -7.48
CA CYS A 20 -9.57 -7.92 -7.31
C CYS A 20 -8.88 -7.91 -5.93
N HIS A 21 -8.33 -6.78 -5.49
CA HIS A 21 -7.75 -6.66 -4.14
C HIS A 21 -8.79 -6.94 -3.04
N GLY A 22 -10.00 -6.38 -3.18
CA GLY A 22 -11.09 -6.66 -2.25
C GLY A 22 -11.46 -8.15 -2.21
N LYS A 23 -11.59 -8.80 -3.37
CA LYS A 23 -11.92 -10.23 -3.48
C LYS A 23 -10.83 -11.11 -2.87
N GLY A 24 -9.56 -10.83 -3.18
CA GLY A 24 -8.41 -11.58 -2.66
C GLY A 24 -8.28 -11.46 -1.15
N ALA A 25 -8.36 -10.25 -0.60
CA ALA A 25 -8.32 -10.04 0.83
C ALA A 25 -9.51 -10.72 1.54
N TYR A 26 -10.73 -10.57 1.02
CA TYR A 26 -11.92 -11.18 1.61
C TYR A 26 -11.86 -12.71 1.63
N PHE A 27 -11.24 -13.34 0.66
CA PHE A 27 -11.08 -14.80 0.63
C PHE A 27 -10.38 -15.34 1.88
N HIS A 28 -9.37 -14.64 2.39
CA HIS A 28 -8.59 -15.10 3.54
C HIS A 28 -9.29 -14.86 4.88
N TYR A 29 -10.05 -13.78 5.01
CA TYR A 29 -10.54 -13.35 6.33
C TYR A 29 -12.04 -13.51 6.54
N ARG A 30 -12.86 -13.48 5.48
CA ARG A 30 -14.33 -13.68 5.51
C ARG A 30 -15.07 -12.82 6.54
N LYS A 31 -14.64 -11.56 6.70
CA LYS A 31 -15.20 -10.58 7.65
C LYS A 31 -15.31 -9.21 7.01
N SER A 32 -16.09 -8.32 7.61
CA SER A 32 -16.01 -6.89 7.28
C SER A 32 -14.60 -6.37 7.56
N MET A 33 -14.06 -5.56 6.66
CA MET A 33 -12.68 -5.08 6.76
C MET A 33 -12.46 -3.80 5.97
N THR A 34 -11.42 -3.09 6.36
CA THR A 34 -10.79 -2.07 5.53
C THR A 34 -9.52 -2.65 4.92
N VAL A 35 -9.42 -2.61 3.59
CA VAL A 35 -8.23 -3.03 2.85
C VAL A 35 -7.48 -1.79 2.41
N ILE A 36 -6.21 -1.68 2.79
CA ILE A 36 -5.29 -0.64 2.32
C ILE A 36 -4.30 -1.28 1.36
N ASP A 37 -4.40 -0.93 0.09
CA ASP A 37 -3.47 -1.36 -0.96
C ASP A 37 -2.47 -0.24 -1.24
N ILE A 38 -1.18 -0.53 -1.09
CA ILE A 38 -0.10 0.42 -1.35
C ILE A 38 0.73 -0.11 -2.51
N GLY A 39 0.47 0.47 -3.67
CA GLY A 39 1.16 0.16 -4.92
C GLY A 39 2.37 1.08 -5.16
N ALA A 40 3.06 0.83 -6.28
CA ALA A 40 4.19 1.66 -6.70
C ALA A 40 3.74 3.08 -7.09
N GLN A 41 2.59 3.24 -7.75
CA GLN A 41 2.14 4.52 -8.31
C GLN A 41 0.84 5.06 -7.68
N ASP A 42 0.12 4.25 -6.94
CA ASP A 42 -1.15 4.64 -6.32
C ASP A 42 -1.36 3.93 -4.98
N SER A 43 -2.27 4.48 -4.18
CA SER A 43 -2.72 3.86 -2.94
C SER A 43 -4.23 3.89 -2.87
N LYS A 44 -4.81 2.84 -2.30
CA LYS A 44 -6.26 2.64 -2.25
C LYS A 44 -6.69 2.24 -0.84
N VAL A 45 -7.81 2.77 -0.40
CA VAL A 45 -8.51 2.35 0.82
C VAL A 45 -9.88 1.84 0.40
N LEU A 46 -10.19 0.60 0.74
CA LEU A 46 -11.45 -0.08 0.38
C LEU A 46 -12.16 -0.52 1.65
N HIS A 47 -13.47 -0.33 1.70
CA HIS A 47 -14.32 -0.87 2.77
C HIS A 47 -15.16 -2.01 2.24
N LEU A 48 -15.05 -3.18 2.88
CA LEU A 48 -15.82 -4.37 2.57
C LEU A 48 -16.77 -4.69 3.74
N ASP A 49 -18.01 -5.04 3.41
CA ASP A 49 -18.96 -5.55 4.39
C ASP A 49 -18.70 -7.02 4.77
N ALA A 50 -19.53 -7.58 5.64
CA ALA A 50 -19.43 -8.96 6.09
C ALA A 50 -19.63 -10.00 4.98
N ALA A 51 -20.24 -9.63 3.86
CA ALA A 51 -20.42 -10.46 2.68
C ALA A 51 -19.30 -10.28 1.64
N GLY A 52 -18.32 -9.42 1.92
CA GLY A 52 -17.21 -9.10 1.00
C GLY A 52 -17.59 -8.14 -0.12
N LYS A 53 -18.77 -7.53 -0.04
CA LYS A 53 -19.19 -6.50 -0.99
C LYS A 53 -18.51 -5.19 -0.64
N ARG A 54 -17.98 -4.50 -1.66
CA ARG A 54 -17.37 -3.19 -1.49
C ARG A 54 -18.44 -2.13 -1.27
N ASN A 55 -18.40 -1.47 -0.11
CA ASN A 55 -19.26 -0.35 0.25
C ASN A 55 -18.76 0.98 -0.30
N SER A 56 -17.44 1.21 -0.18
CA SER A 56 -16.79 2.43 -0.66
C SER A 56 -15.33 2.19 -0.98
N PHE A 57 -14.70 3.15 -1.64
CA PHE A 57 -13.25 3.20 -1.80
C PHE A 57 -12.78 4.64 -2.00
N LYS A 58 -11.54 4.89 -1.61
CA LYS A 58 -10.78 6.09 -1.97
C LYS A 58 -9.45 5.69 -2.61
N MET A 59 -8.95 6.54 -3.49
CA MET A 59 -7.72 6.28 -4.23
C MET A 59 -6.92 7.56 -4.38
N ASN A 60 -5.63 7.47 -4.08
CA ASN A 60 -4.62 8.44 -4.47
C ASN A 60 -3.86 7.90 -5.69
N ARG A 61 -4.03 8.50 -6.86
CA ARG A 61 -3.34 8.13 -8.11
C ARG A 61 -2.70 9.32 -8.84
N LYS A 62 -2.83 10.52 -8.28
CA LYS A 62 -2.33 11.76 -8.92
C LYS A 62 -1.02 12.24 -8.32
N CYS A 63 -0.64 11.70 -7.18
CA CYS A 63 0.52 12.15 -6.43
C CYS A 63 1.30 10.95 -5.92
N ALA A 64 2.62 10.97 -6.05
CA ALA A 64 3.51 9.92 -5.53
C ALA A 64 3.49 9.84 -3.99
N ALA A 65 3.07 10.90 -3.30
CA ALA A 65 2.92 10.88 -1.85
C ALA A 65 2.03 9.73 -1.38
N GLY A 66 2.51 8.94 -0.45
CA GLY A 66 1.79 7.77 0.06
C GLY A 66 1.88 6.54 -0.84
N THR A 67 2.85 6.45 -1.74
CA THR A 67 3.06 5.33 -2.67
C THR A 67 4.51 4.83 -2.66
N GLY A 68 4.76 3.71 -3.33
CA GLY A 68 6.11 3.16 -3.48
C GLY A 68 7.07 4.11 -4.21
N ALA A 69 6.59 4.86 -5.21
CA ALA A 69 7.41 5.82 -5.95
C ALA A 69 8.00 6.92 -5.05
N PHE A 70 7.31 7.30 -3.97
CA PHE A 70 7.88 8.22 -2.99
C PHE A 70 9.06 7.58 -2.24
N LEU A 71 8.92 6.32 -1.82
CA LEU A 71 9.99 5.59 -1.13
C LEU A 71 11.18 5.30 -2.05
N GLU A 72 10.93 4.96 -3.32
CA GLU A 72 11.96 4.79 -4.34
C GLU A 72 12.77 6.08 -4.55
N GLU A 73 12.11 7.24 -4.59
CA GLU A 73 12.79 8.53 -4.71
C GLU A 73 13.67 8.81 -3.47
N ILE A 74 13.17 8.52 -2.27
CA ILE A 74 13.96 8.68 -1.03
C ILE A 74 15.19 7.74 -1.03
N ALA A 75 15.00 6.46 -1.37
CA ALA A 75 16.09 5.50 -1.49
C ALA A 75 17.16 5.99 -2.48
N HIS A 76 16.73 6.46 -3.66
CA HIS A 76 17.63 7.01 -4.67
C HIS A 76 18.43 8.20 -4.15
N ARG A 77 17.82 9.14 -3.43
CA ARG A 77 18.48 10.32 -2.85
C ARG A 77 19.49 9.97 -1.76
N LEU A 78 19.23 8.90 -1.03
CA LEU A 78 20.12 8.39 0.02
C LEU A 78 21.16 7.42 -0.51
N ALA A 79 21.17 7.10 -1.82
CA ALA A 79 22.01 6.08 -2.46
C ALA A 79 21.87 4.69 -1.79
N LEU A 80 20.63 4.33 -1.41
CA LEU A 80 20.27 3.06 -0.80
C LEU A 80 19.63 2.13 -1.82
N ASP A 81 19.79 0.81 -1.61
CA ASP A 81 18.92 -0.16 -2.24
C ASP A 81 17.52 -0.12 -1.59
N ILE A 82 16.47 -0.22 -2.39
CA ILE A 82 15.10 -0.16 -1.88
C ILE A 82 14.79 -1.27 -0.87
N SER A 83 15.46 -2.41 -0.96
CA SER A 83 15.34 -3.54 -0.04
C SER A 83 15.87 -3.25 1.38
N GLU A 84 16.71 -2.23 1.54
CA GLU A 84 17.29 -1.83 2.83
C GLU A 84 16.31 -1.00 3.67
N LEU A 85 15.31 -0.37 3.03
CA LEU A 85 14.44 0.61 3.67
C LEU A 85 13.70 0.07 4.89
N ASN A 86 13.20 -1.18 4.81
CA ASN A 86 12.45 -1.74 5.93
C ASN A 86 13.31 -1.89 7.19
N ALA A 87 14.50 -2.46 7.04
CA ALA A 87 15.42 -2.68 8.16
C ALA A 87 15.92 -1.35 8.75
N LEU A 88 16.23 -0.37 7.91
CA LEU A 88 16.61 0.97 8.35
C LEU A 88 15.49 1.65 9.11
N ALA A 89 14.26 1.68 8.57
CA ALA A 89 13.14 2.29 9.25
C ALA A 89 12.83 1.64 10.62
N GLU A 90 13.02 0.32 10.73
CA GLU A 90 12.81 -0.42 11.98
C GLU A 90 13.91 -0.16 13.01
N SER A 91 15.15 0.09 12.57
CA SER A 91 16.29 0.38 13.45
C SER A 91 16.37 1.83 13.93
N SER A 92 15.55 2.72 13.40
CA SER A 92 15.51 4.15 13.74
C SER A 92 15.25 4.37 15.22
N THR A 93 16.00 5.29 15.82
CA THR A 93 15.95 5.63 17.24
C THR A 93 15.34 7.00 17.50
N GLU A 94 15.29 7.90 16.49
CA GLU A 94 14.76 9.23 16.62
C GLU A 94 13.60 9.49 15.66
N ASP A 95 12.69 10.37 16.03
CA ASP A 95 11.56 10.77 15.20
C ASP A 95 11.94 11.98 14.33
N VAL A 96 12.51 11.71 13.16
CA VAL A 96 12.77 12.73 12.15
C VAL A 96 11.52 12.93 11.32
N SER A 97 10.91 14.11 11.39
CA SER A 97 9.76 14.45 10.55
C SER A 97 10.22 14.95 9.18
N LEU A 98 9.65 14.37 8.12
CA LEU A 98 9.65 14.94 6.78
C LEU A 98 8.33 15.68 6.58
N GLY A 99 8.39 17.01 6.45
CA GLY A 99 7.21 17.88 6.33
C GLY A 99 6.60 17.83 4.92
N SER A 100 7.40 17.52 3.92
CA SER A 100 6.96 17.51 2.52
C SER A 100 6.52 16.11 2.06
N PHE A 101 5.32 16.05 1.50
CA PHE A 101 4.81 14.84 0.81
C PHE A 101 5.17 14.83 -0.68
N CYS A 102 5.66 15.93 -1.21
CA CYS A 102 6.03 16.05 -2.63
C CYS A 102 7.45 15.54 -2.84
N THR A 103 7.64 14.59 -3.75
CA THR A 103 8.96 14.02 -4.09
C THR A 103 9.99 15.10 -4.43
N VAL A 104 9.56 16.19 -5.09
CA VAL A 104 10.45 17.30 -5.47
C VAL A 104 10.98 18.05 -4.23
N PHE A 105 10.12 18.35 -3.27
CA PHE A 105 10.52 19.06 -2.05
C PHE A 105 11.16 18.13 -1.02
N ALA A 106 10.75 16.87 -0.97
CA ALA A 106 11.36 15.86 -0.09
C ALA A 106 12.87 15.69 -0.35
N ALA A 107 13.30 15.82 -1.61
CA ALA A 107 14.71 15.76 -1.95
C ALA A 107 15.54 16.86 -1.25
N THR A 108 15.04 18.10 -1.24
CA THR A 108 15.71 19.21 -0.55
C THR A 108 15.69 18.98 0.96
N GLU A 109 14.57 18.55 1.52
CA GLU A 109 14.43 18.30 2.95
C GLU A 109 15.34 17.17 3.43
N VAL A 110 15.47 16.08 2.67
CA VAL A 110 16.44 15.00 2.95
C VAL A 110 17.86 15.54 3.03
N LEU A 111 18.27 16.37 2.07
CA LEU A 111 19.60 16.99 2.08
C LEU A 111 19.80 17.91 3.32
N GLU A 112 18.78 18.64 3.71
CA GLU A 112 18.84 19.46 4.93
C GLU A 112 19.01 18.61 6.19
N LYS A 113 18.29 17.48 6.30
CA LYS A 113 18.41 16.53 7.42
C LYS A 113 19.81 15.91 7.47
N ILE A 114 20.36 15.48 6.33
CA ILE A 114 21.72 14.95 6.25
C ILE A 114 22.74 16.01 6.71
N ARG A 115 22.62 17.26 6.25
CA ARG A 115 23.49 18.37 6.67
C ARG A 115 23.37 18.69 8.15
N ALA A 116 22.20 18.49 8.73
CA ALA A 116 21.95 18.65 10.17
C ALA A 116 22.50 17.47 11.00
N GLY A 117 23.06 16.44 10.37
CA GLY A 117 23.63 15.27 11.04
C GLY A 117 22.61 14.21 11.46
N ALA A 118 21.42 14.21 10.87
CA ALA A 118 20.43 13.17 11.14
C ALA A 118 20.90 11.80 10.59
N ASP A 119 20.65 10.74 11.35
CA ASP A 119 20.95 9.38 10.91
C ASP A 119 20.08 8.98 9.71
N VAL A 120 20.64 8.19 8.81
CA VAL A 120 19.95 7.71 7.60
C VAL A 120 18.71 6.87 7.98
N ALA A 121 18.79 6.05 9.01
CA ALA A 121 17.69 5.25 9.50
C ALA A 121 16.50 6.14 9.95
N ASP A 122 16.79 7.25 10.62
CA ASP A 122 15.77 8.19 11.10
C ASP A 122 15.11 8.95 9.94
N ILE A 123 15.87 9.29 8.90
CA ILE A 123 15.34 9.90 7.67
C ILE A 123 14.41 8.91 6.94
N VAL A 124 14.82 7.64 6.81
CA VAL A 124 14.01 6.58 6.19
C VAL A 124 12.72 6.34 6.99
N ARG A 125 12.81 6.33 8.33
CA ARG A 125 11.64 6.25 9.21
C ARG A 125 10.69 7.44 8.99
N GLY A 126 11.24 8.65 8.87
CA GLY A 126 10.48 9.86 8.54
C GLY A 126 9.73 9.74 7.21
N ALA A 127 10.36 9.11 6.20
CA ALA A 127 9.71 8.82 4.92
C ALA A 127 8.54 7.83 5.09
N PHE A 128 8.69 6.77 5.88
CA PHE A 128 7.61 5.85 6.19
C PHE A 128 6.45 6.55 6.91
N ASN A 129 6.75 7.36 7.91
CA ASN A 129 5.75 8.16 8.63
C ASN A 129 5.00 9.10 7.68
N SER A 130 5.68 9.67 6.70
CA SER A 130 5.08 10.51 5.66
C SER A 130 4.08 9.72 4.79
N VAL A 131 4.43 8.49 4.37
CA VAL A 131 3.51 7.59 3.65
C VAL A 131 2.29 7.26 4.51
N VAL A 132 2.51 6.86 5.76
CA VAL A 132 1.43 6.53 6.72
C VAL A 132 0.47 7.71 6.90
N LYS A 133 1.00 8.90 7.17
CA LYS A 133 0.21 10.11 7.34
C LYS A 133 -0.68 10.37 6.14
N ARG A 134 -0.15 10.21 4.92
CA ARG A 134 -0.91 10.41 3.70
C ARG A 134 -2.05 9.41 3.54
N ILE A 135 -1.85 8.16 3.96
CA ILE A 135 -2.89 7.13 3.91
C ILE A 135 -3.97 7.38 4.97
N VAL A 136 -3.57 7.77 6.19
CA VAL A 136 -4.50 8.13 7.27
C VAL A 136 -5.41 9.30 6.87
N GLU A 137 -4.88 10.28 6.13
CA GLU A 137 -5.66 11.40 5.60
C GLU A 137 -6.67 10.98 4.51
N MET A 138 -6.50 9.81 3.88
CA MET A 138 -7.40 9.36 2.82
C MET A 138 -8.76 8.94 3.37
N ASP A 139 -8.78 8.09 4.40
CA ASP A 139 -10.02 7.56 4.96
C ASP A 139 -9.83 6.98 6.37
N ARG A 140 -10.97 6.76 7.05
CA ARG A 140 -11.00 6.04 8.32
C ARG A 140 -10.79 4.54 8.07
N VAL A 141 -10.54 3.82 9.15
CA VAL A 141 -10.50 2.35 9.15
C VAL A 141 -11.64 1.82 9.99
N ASP A 142 -12.44 0.95 9.41
CA ASP A 142 -13.54 0.27 10.07
C ASP A 142 -13.32 -1.25 10.03
N GLY A 143 -13.50 -1.92 11.18
CA GLY A 143 -13.35 -3.36 11.29
C GLY A 143 -11.88 -3.83 11.26
N LEU A 144 -11.65 -4.97 10.62
CA LEU A 144 -10.31 -5.53 10.45
C LEU A 144 -9.49 -4.68 9.46
N LEU A 145 -8.29 -4.28 9.84
CA LEU A 145 -7.36 -3.63 8.92
C LEU A 145 -6.49 -4.68 8.22
N VAL A 146 -6.59 -4.74 6.90
CA VAL A 146 -5.76 -5.61 6.04
C VAL A 146 -4.96 -4.73 5.08
N THR A 147 -3.66 -5.00 4.96
CA THR A 147 -2.78 -4.30 4.01
C THR A 147 -2.37 -5.22 2.89
N THR A 148 -2.31 -4.69 1.66
CA THR A 148 -1.94 -5.38 0.42
C THR A 148 -1.01 -4.52 -0.42
N GLY A 149 -0.48 -5.09 -1.50
CA GLY A 149 0.38 -4.39 -2.45
C GLY A 149 1.87 -4.64 -2.22
N GLY A 150 2.66 -4.29 -3.22
CA GLY A 150 4.10 -4.53 -3.22
C GLY A 150 4.84 -3.77 -2.12
N VAL A 151 4.38 -2.57 -1.78
CA VAL A 151 5.07 -1.75 -0.77
C VAL A 151 5.05 -2.43 0.60
N VAL A 152 3.90 -2.90 1.08
CA VAL A 152 3.83 -3.59 2.38
C VAL A 152 4.38 -5.01 2.34
N ALA A 153 4.38 -5.66 1.18
CA ALA A 153 5.00 -6.97 1.02
C ALA A 153 6.51 -6.93 1.27
N HIS A 154 7.17 -5.86 0.81
CA HIS A 154 8.61 -5.65 0.98
C HIS A 154 8.97 -4.81 2.21
N ASN A 155 8.00 -4.07 2.76
CA ASN A 155 8.20 -3.21 3.92
C ASN A 155 7.14 -3.51 5.00
N PRO A 156 7.18 -4.66 5.68
CA PRO A 156 6.19 -5.04 6.69
C PRO A 156 6.12 -4.07 7.87
N PHE A 157 7.19 -3.36 8.17
CA PHE A 157 7.21 -2.34 9.20
C PHE A 157 6.24 -1.18 8.90
N LEU A 158 5.99 -0.87 7.64
CA LEU A 158 5.01 0.14 7.25
C LEU A 158 3.59 -0.26 7.67
N ALA A 159 3.24 -1.54 7.58
CA ALA A 159 1.94 -2.05 8.06
C ALA A 159 1.81 -1.89 9.58
N LYS A 160 2.90 -2.14 10.33
CA LYS A 160 2.95 -1.91 11.79
C LYS A 160 2.69 -0.44 12.13
N LEU A 161 3.31 0.49 11.39
CA LEU A 161 3.10 1.93 11.57
C LEU A 161 1.67 2.37 11.26
N LEU A 162 1.07 1.81 10.21
CA LEU A 162 -0.35 2.03 9.88
C LEU A 162 -1.25 1.58 11.04
N GLY A 163 -1.01 0.37 11.55
CA GLY A 163 -1.75 -0.16 12.69
C GLY A 163 -1.66 0.75 13.91
N GLN A 164 -0.45 1.22 14.24
CA GLN A 164 -0.22 2.16 15.35
C GLN A 164 -0.99 3.48 15.14
N SER A 165 -0.97 4.02 13.92
CA SER A 165 -1.63 5.29 13.61
C SER A 165 -3.16 5.21 13.68
N PHE A 166 -3.75 4.04 13.40
CA PHE A 166 -5.19 3.80 13.54
C PHE A 166 -5.58 3.23 14.91
N GLY A 167 -4.63 2.90 15.77
CA GLY A 167 -4.89 2.30 17.10
C GLY A 167 -5.41 0.86 17.03
N ILE A 168 -5.13 0.13 15.95
CA ILE A 168 -5.56 -1.25 15.71
C ILE A 168 -4.43 -2.08 15.10
N GLU A 169 -4.52 -3.41 15.19
CA GLU A 169 -3.58 -4.30 14.51
C GLU A 169 -3.82 -4.29 12.99
N ALA A 170 -2.77 -3.98 12.23
CA ALA A 170 -2.79 -4.14 10.78
C ALA A 170 -2.27 -5.52 10.39
N ARG A 171 -3.03 -6.25 9.59
CA ARG A 171 -2.65 -7.57 9.05
C ARG A 171 -2.19 -7.43 7.62
N ILE A 172 -1.03 -7.96 7.31
CA ILE A 172 -0.57 -8.09 5.93
C ILE A 172 -1.25 -9.31 5.32
N ALA A 173 -1.89 -9.14 4.16
CA ALA A 173 -2.50 -10.27 3.46
C ALA A 173 -1.43 -11.31 3.08
N PRO A 174 -1.76 -12.61 3.08
CA PRO A 174 -0.88 -13.62 2.50
C PRO A 174 -0.53 -13.22 1.05
N ASP A 175 0.74 -13.34 0.69
CA ASP A 175 1.24 -12.94 -0.63
C ASP A 175 0.76 -11.54 -1.07
N ALA A 176 0.91 -10.56 -0.19
CA ALA A 176 0.31 -9.23 -0.29
C ALA A 176 0.52 -8.55 -1.67
N GLN A 177 1.68 -8.76 -2.29
CA GLN A 177 1.99 -8.25 -3.63
C GLN A 177 1.08 -8.86 -4.71
N TYR A 178 0.65 -10.11 -4.53
CA TYR A 178 -0.14 -10.85 -5.51
C TYR A 178 -1.64 -10.89 -5.19
N THR A 179 -2.09 -10.24 -4.11
CA THR A 179 -3.51 -10.22 -3.69
C THR A 179 -4.46 -9.86 -4.84
N GLY A 180 -4.08 -8.87 -5.66
CA GLY A 180 -4.87 -8.48 -6.83
C GLY A 180 -4.95 -9.58 -7.89
N ALA A 181 -3.84 -10.24 -8.21
CA ALA A 181 -3.79 -11.35 -9.16
C ALA A 181 -4.60 -12.55 -8.66
N PHE A 182 -4.48 -12.87 -7.39
CA PHE A 182 -5.27 -13.91 -6.73
C PHE A 182 -6.77 -13.61 -6.78
N GLY A 183 -7.18 -12.38 -6.48
CA GLY A 183 -8.57 -11.95 -6.60
C GLY A 183 -9.11 -12.03 -8.04
N ALA A 184 -8.28 -11.74 -9.05
CA ALA A 184 -8.64 -11.92 -10.45
C ALA A 184 -8.86 -13.40 -10.79
N ALA A 185 -8.01 -14.29 -10.29
CA ALA A 185 -8.16 -15.74 -10.45
C ALA A 185 -9.45 -16.27 -9.80
N LEU A 186 -9.81 -15.76 -8.61
CA LEU A 186 -11.08 -16.11 -7.95
C LEU A 186 -12.30 -15.70 -8.79
N PHE A 187 -12.28 -14.51 -9.39
CA PHE A 187 -13.35 -14.09 -10.30
C PHE A 187 -13.44 -14.99 -11.56
N ALA A 188 -12.31 -15.39 -12.12
CA ALA A 188 -12.28 -16.29 -13.27
C ALA A 188 -12.88 -17.67 -12.93
N ALA A 189 -12.50 -18.25 -11.79
CA ALA A 189 -13.04 -19.52 -11.31
C ALA A 189 -14.57 -19.47 -11.10
N GLU A 190 -15.09 -18.41 -10.47
CA GLU A 190 -16.52 -18.23 -10.25
C GLU A 190 -17.33 -18.09 -11.56
N ARG A 191 -16.72 -17.52 -12.59
CA ARG A 191 -17.34 -17.40 -13.91
C ARG A 191 -17.46 -18.74 -14.61
N ASN A 192 -16.40 -19.55 -14.59
CA ASN A 192 -16.40 -20.86 -15.23
C ASN A 192 -17.47 -21.79 -14.61
N HIS A 193 -17.62 -21.78 -13.26
CA HIS A 193 -18.66 -22.56 -12.62
C HIS A 193 -20.10 -22.15 -12.98
N LYS A 194 -20.31 -20.90 -13.42
CA LYS A 194 -21.64 -20.42 -13.85
C LYS A 194 -21.97 -20.74 -15.31
N THR A 195 -20.96 -21.06 -16.13
CA THR A 195 -21.14 -21.47 -17.53
C THR A 195 -21.38 -22.97 -17.67
N ASP A 196 -20.99 -23.77 -16.66
CA ASP A 196 -21.13 -25.23 -16.65
C ASP A 196 -22.41 -25.71 -15.93
N SER A 197 -23.26 -24.79 -15.45
CA SER A 197 -24.55 -25.03 -14.79
C SER A 197 -25.71 -24.46 -15.59
#